data_339696f706c402717e50f61d0481e71d
#
_entry.id   339696f706c402717e50f61d0481e71d
#
_cell.length_a   1.000
_cell.length_b   1.000
_cell.length_c   1.000
_cell.angle_alpha   90.00
_cell.angle_beta   90.00
_cell.angle_gamma   90.00
#
_symmetry.space_group_name_H-M   'P 1'
#
loop_
_entity.id
_entity.type
_entity.pdbx_description
1 polymer ?
#
loop_
_entity_poly.entity_id
_entity_poly.type
_entity_poly.pdbx_seq_one_letter_code
_entity_poly.pdbx_strand_id
1 'polypeptide(L)'
;MAVLSVSLSKNIDKRMEKEYTLIDKVFFDLTVMSTDQEEKKEAIKISGVVMSVKILGTGSFLPEKSVSNDDLSKVMDTNDEWISSRTGIRSRHISIEDTTSTMAVKAAEKALEDAGISAEELDHIFVATLSGDYATPSTACQVQKGIGAVNAVCMDINAACSGFVFGLNTAVAYARAGMGKKMMIIGVETLSKILDWSDRSTCVLFGDGAGCAIVEADEEREIFIDAGSDEI
;
A
#
# COMPACT_ATOMS: atom_id res chain seq x y z
N MET A 1 -9.70 -8.56 -14.67
CA MET A 1 -8.69 -7.82 -15.45
C MET A 1 -9.39 -7.15 -16.61
N ALA A 2 -9.47 -5.84 -16.60
CA ALA A 2 -9.98 -5.07 -17.74
C ALA A 2 -8.87 -4.12 -18.18
N VAL A 3 -8.24 -4.42 -19.31
CA VAL A 3 -7.32 -3.52 -19.99
C VAL A 3 -8.16 -2.47 -20.69
N LEU A 4 -8.14 -1.24 -20.19
CA LEU A 4 -8.70 -0.10 -20.94
C LEU A 4 -7.68 0.33 -21.99
N SER A 5 -7.88 -0.10 -23.23
CA SER A 5 -7.25 0.52 -24.40
C SER A 5 -7.97 1.83 -24.69
N VAL A 6 -7.36 2.96 -24.38
CA VAL A 6 -7.85 4.26 -24.83
C VAL A 6 -7.30 4.51 -26.24
N SER A 7 -8.17 4.36 -27.23
CA SER A 7 -7.92 4.83 -28.59
C SER A 7 -8.05 6.35 -28.61
N LEU A 8 -6.94 7.06 -28.69
CA LEU A 8 -6.94 8.51 -28.90
C LEU A 8 -7.27 8.83 -30.36
N SER A 9 -8.39 9.50 -30.59
CA SER A 9 -8.81 10.00 -31.90
C SER A 9 -7.88 11.13 -32.37
N LYS A 10 -7.57 11.11 -33.67
CA LYS A 10 -6.69 12.04 -34.39
C LYS A 10 -7.29 13.45 -34.52
N ASN A 11 -7.48 14.20 -33.46
CA ASN A 11 -7.76 15.64 -33.56
C ASN A 11 -7.40 16.31 -32.23
N ILE A 12 -6.12 16.48 -31.98
CA ILE A 12 -5.62 17.33 -30.88
C ILE A 12 -5.06 18.59 -31.52
N ASP A 13 -5.58 19.75 -31.11
CA ASP A 13 -5.18 21.08 -31.56
C ASP A 13 -3.70 21.30 -31.25
N LYS A 14 -2.92 21.70 -32.26
CA LYS A 14 -1.47 21.99 -32.19
C LYS A 14 -1.05 23.03 -31.15
N ARG A 15 -1.98 23.64 -30.45
CA ARG A 15 -1.73 24.60 -29.37
C ARG A 15 -1.41 23.92 -28.03
N MET A 16 -1.81 22.66 -27.84
CA MET A 16 -1.57 21.88 -26.62
C MET A 16 -0.23 21.13 -26.61
N GLU A 17 0.46 21.05 -27.74
CA GLU A 17 1.74 20.33 -27.86
C GLU A 17 2.92 20.97 -27.11
N LYS A 18 2.80 22.22 -26.63
CA LYS A 18 3.93 22.95 -26.00
C LYS A 18 3.98 22.87 -24.48
N GLU A 19 2.91 22.50 -23.79
CA GLU A 19 2.86 22.49 -22.32
C GLU A 19 3.02 21.09 -21.66
N TYR A 20 2.94 20.01 -22.46
CA TYR A 20 3.03 18.64 -21.95
C TYR A 20 4.44 18.02 -22.02
N THR A 21 5.47 18.78 -22.38
CA THR A 21 6.78 18.25 -22.79
C THR A 21 7.67 17.70 -21.68
N LEU A 22 7.38 17.90 -20.41
CA LEU A 22 8.22 17.36 -19.32
C LEU A 22 7.61 16.15 -18.62
N ILE A 23 6.31 16.19 -18.37
CA ILE A 23 5.59 15.08 -17.71
C ILE A 23 5.38 13.92 -18.70
N ASP A 24 5.06 14.23 -19.97
CA ASP A 24 4.87 13.20 -21.00
C ASP A 24 6.16 12.51 -21.41
N LYS A 25 7.32 13.18 -21.37
CA LYS A 25 8.60 12.50 -21.62
C LYS A 25 8.92 11.46 -20.55
N VAL A 26 8.64 11.76 -19.27
CA VAL A 26 8.87 10.80 -18.18
C VAL A 26 7.89 9.62 -18.23
N PHE A 27 6.64 9.83 -18.70
CA PHE A 27 5.65 8.76 -18.85
C PHE A 27 5.73 8.04 -20.21
N PHE A 28 6.12 8.72 -21.28
CA PHE A 28 6.17 8.14 -22.64
C PHE A 28 7.38 7.24 -22.85
N ASP A 29 8.52 7.55 -22.22
CA ASP A 29 9.71 6.68 -22.26
C ASP A 29 9.52 5.36 -21.49
N LEU A 30 8.48 5.27 -20.62
CA LEU A 30 8.09 4.03 -19.93
C LEU A 30 7.11 3.17 -20.77
N THR A 31 6.55 3.68 -21.87
CA THR A 31 5.46 3.01 -22.62
C THR A 31 5.82 2.63 -24.05
N VAL A 32 6.97 3.04 -24.58
CA VAL A 32 7.46 2.58 -25.89
C VAL A 32 8.11 1.22 -25.71
N MET A 33 7.29 0.19 -25.68
CA MET A 33 7.75 -1.19 -25.66
C MET A 33 8.17 -1.60 -27.09
N SER A 34 9.45 -1.74 -27.31
CA SER A 34 9.97 -2.51 -28.43
C SER A 34 9.43 -3.95 -28.36
N THR A 35 9.04 -4.51 -29.50
CA THR A 35 8.55 -5.88 -29.62
C THR A 35 9.68 -6.91 -29.61
N ASP A 36 10.93 -6.48 -29.52
CA ASP A 36 12.11 -7.35 -29.47
C ASP A 36 12.61 -7.54 -28.05
N GLN A 37 12.67 -8.78 -27.59
CA GLN A 37 13.06 -9.15 -26.22
C GLN A 37 14.54 -8.87 -25.93
N GLU A 38 15.42 -8.81 -26.94
CA GLU A 38 16.82 -8.50 -26.75
C GLU A 38 17.07 -6.99 -26.64
N GLU A 39 16.35 -6.15 -27.40
CA GLU A 39 16.41 -4.70 -27.21
C GLU A 39 15.84 -4.25 -25.86
N LYS A 40 14.85 -4.98 -25.30
CA LYS A 40 14.35 -4.71 -23.95
C LYS A 40 15.40 -4.87 -22.87
N LYS A 41 16.35 -5.79 -23.02
CA LYS A 41 17.45 -5.98 -22.06
C LYS A 41 18.51 -4.89 -22.14
N GLU A 42 18.69 -4.25 -23.30
CA GLU A 42 19.65 -3.14 -23.44
C GLU A 42 19.05 -1.76 -23.13
N ALA A 43 17.76 -1.55 -23.38
CA ALA A 43 17.10 -0.27 -23.12
C ALA A 43 16.93 0.06 -21.64
N ILE A 44 17.10 -0.92 -20.74
CA ILE A 44 17.03 -0.73 -19.28
C ILE A 44 18.41 -0.64 -18.62
N LYS A 45 19.49 -0.56 -19.40
CA LYS A 45 20.78 -0.13 -18.87
C LYS A 45 20.79 1.38 -18.65
N ILE A 46 20.03 1.84 -17.63
CA ILE A 46 20.30 3.09 -16.99
C ILE A 46 21.63 2.88 -16.27
N SER A 47 22.71 3.48 -16.79
CA SER A 47 23.99 3.55 -16.14
C SER A 47 23.88 4.41 -14.88
N GLY A 48 23.52 3.79 -13.78
CA GLY A 48 23.39 4.38 -12.47
C GLY A 48 23.15 3.26 -11.47
N VAL A 49 23.69 3.41 -10.28
CA VAL A 49 23.43 2.51 -9.16
C VAL A 49 21.92 2.32 -9.01
N VAL A 50 21.42 1.12 -9.26
CA VAL A 50 20.01 0.81 -9.10
C VAL A 50 19.78 0.61 -7.60
N MET A 51 19.48 1.69 -6.91
CA MET A 51 19.09 1.61 -5.50
C MET A 51 17.82 0.79 -5.36
N SER A 52 17.85 -0.13 -4.43
CA SER A 52 16.74 -0.94 -3.98
C SER A 52 16.42 -0.59 -2.53
N VAL A 53 15.53 -1.35 -1.92
CA VAL A 53 15.29 -1.27 -0.49
C VAL A 53 15.41 -2.66 0.14
N LYS A 54 15.90 -2.72 1.37
CA LYS A 54 15.83 -3.90 2.22
C LYS A 54 14.82 -3.67 3.35
N ILE A 55 14.11 -4.72 3.74
CA ILE A 55 13.23 -4.67 4.92
C ILE A 55 14.11 -4.76 6.16
N LEU A 56 13.99 -3.80 7.07
CA LEU A 56 14.66 -3.77 8.36
C LEU A 56 13.86 -4.48 9.44
N GLY A 57 12.55 -4.29 9.44
CA GLY A 57 11.65 -4.88 10.42
C GLY A 57 10.20 -4.76 9.99
N THR A 58 9.36 -5.57 10.65
CA THR A 58 7.92 -5.65 10.39
C THR A 58 7.14 -5.60 11.70
N GLY A 59 5.88 -5.17 11.62
CA GLY A 59 4.98 -5.16 12.77
C GLY A 59 3.54 -5.33 12.34
N SER A 60 2.72 -5.83 13.23
CA SER A 60 1.29 -5.99 12.97
C SER A 60 0.46 -5.79 14.24
N PHE A 61 -0.78 -5.37 14.02
CA PHE A 61 -1.77 -5.29 15.07
C PHE A 61 -3.13 -5.81 14.56
N LEU A 62 -3.76 -6.66 15.35
CA LEU A 62 -5.12 -7.12 15.16
C LEU A 62 -5.93 -6.78 16.41
N PRO A 63 -7.15 -6.24 16.28
CA PRO A 63 -8.07 -6.06 17.40
C PRO A 63 -8.32 -7.37 18.15
N GLU A 64 -8.54 -7.30 19.46
CA GLU A 64 -8.75 -8.51 20.30
C GLU A 64 -10.03 -9.27 19.93
N LYS A 65 -11.11 -8.53 19.58
CA LYS A 65 -12.39 -9.15 19.28
C LYS A 65 -12.33 -9.93 17.97
N SER A 66 -12.38 -11.25 18.07
CA SER A 66 -12.60 -12.14 16.94
C SER A 66 -14.09 -12.48 16.82
N VAL A 67 -14.62 -12.39 15.59
CA VAL A 67 -16.01 -12.74 15.24
C VAL A 67 -15.99 -13.90 14.28
N SER A 68 -16.56 -15.03 14.68
CA SER A 68 -16.64 -16.24 13.85
C SER A 68 -17.75 -16.15 12.80
N ASN A 69 -17.76 -17.09 11.84
CA ASN A 69 -18.86 -17.20 10.89
C ASN A 69 -20.19 -17.59 11.62
N ASP A 70 -20.11 -18.41 12.68
CA ASP A 70 -21.26 -18.76 13.50
C ASP A 70 -21.81 -17.55 14.27
N ASP A 71 -20.97 -16.59 14.65
CA ASP A 71 -21.45 -15.35 15.26
C ASP A 71 -22.19 -14.49 14.24
N LEU A 72 -21.73 -14.44 13.00
CA LEU A 72 -22.43 -13.73 11.93
C LEU A 72 -23.78 -14.38 11.61
N SER A 73 -23.90 -15.69 11.69
CA SER A 73 -25.17 -16.41 11.46
C SER A 73 -26.27 -16.07 12.46
N LYS A 74 -25.92 -15.48 13.61
CA LYS A 74 -26.89 -15.02 14.62
C LYS A 74 -27.55 -13.68 14.23
N VAL A 75 -26.94 -12.93 13.32
CA VAL A 75 -27.37 -11.56 12.96
C VAL A 75 -27.73 -11.40 11.49
N MET A 76 -27.39 -12.39 10.65
CA MET A 76 -27.72 -12.39 9.23
C MET A 76 -27.93 -13.80 8.69
N ASP A 77 -28.59 -13.94 7.55
CA ASP A 77 -28.87 -15.22 6.88
C ASP A 77 -27.59 -15.75 6.19
N THR A 78 -26.72 -16.41 6.95
CA THR A 78 -25.47 -17.02 6.50
C THR A 78 -25.08 -18.21 7.39
N ASN A 79 -24.01 -18.93 7.05
CA ASN A 79 -23.40 -19.99 7.89
C ASN A 79 -21.93 -20.18 7.55
N ASP A 80 -21.20 -20.94 8.39
CA ASP A 80 -19.76 -21.19 8.19
C ASP A 80 -19.47 -21.89 6.87
N GLU A 81 -20.26 -22.88 6.47
CA GLU A 81 -20.07 -23.62 5.22
C GLU A 81 -20.16 -22.68 4.00
N TRP A 82 -21.17 -21.80 3.99
CA TRP A 82 -21.37 -20.86 2.90
C TRP A 82 -20.22 -19.85 2.78
N ILE A 83 -19.73 -19.31 3.90
CA ILE A 83 -18.63 -18.34 3.91
C ILE A 83 -17.32 -19.04 3.58
N SER A 84 -16.98 -20.10 4.31
CA SER A 84 -15.67 -20.75 4.23
C SER A 84 -15.42 -21.42 2.87
N SER A 85 -16.47 -22.00 2.25
CA SER A 85 -16.33 -22.63 0.93
C SER A 85 -16.05 -21.64 -0.19
N ARG A 86 -16.45 -20.36 -0.03
CA ARG A 86 -16.28 -19.30 -1.05
C ARG A 86 -15.06 -18.42 -0.81
N THR A 87 -14.65 -18.27 0.43
CA THR A 87 -13.65 -17.26 0.83
C THR A 87 -12.45 -17.83 1.59
N GLY A 88 -12.60 -19.04 2.16
CA GLY A 88 -11.64 -19.59 3.12
C GLY A 88 -11.69 -18.92 4.51
N ILE A 89 -12.46 -17.86 4.70
CA ILE A 89 -12.52 -17.08 5.95
C ILE A 89 -13.33 -17.86 6.99
N ARG A 90 -12.77 -17.99 8.20
CA ARG A 90 -13.44 -18.61 9.35
C ARG A 90 -13.79 -17.60 10.45
N SER A 91 -12.98 -16.56 10.56
CA SER A 91 -13.23 -15.45 11.51
C SER A 91 -12.62 -14.16 11.00
N ARG A 92 -12.99 -13.04 11.60
CA ARG A 92 -12.42 -11.70 11.35
C ARG A 92 -12.26 -10.96 12.66
N HIS A 93 -11.25 -10.09 12.71
CA HIS A 93 -11.06 -9.19 13.83
C HIS A 93 -11.86 -7.91 13.61
N ILE A 94 -12.55 -7.43 14.66
CA ILE A 94 -13.37 -6.23 14.61
C ILE A 94 -12.95 -5.31 15.74
N SER A 95 -12.58 -4.08 15.41
CA SER A 95 -12.20 -3.08 16.38
C SER A 95 -13.43 -2.53 17.11
N ILE A 96 -13.35 -2.52 18.44
CA ILE A 96 -14.36 -1.87 19.30
C ILE A 96 -13.85 -0.48 19.75
N GLU A 97 -12.62 -0.41 20.23
CA GLU A 97 -12.04 0.78 20.85
C GLU A 97 -10.97 1.44 19.95
N ASP A 98 -10.23 0.63 19.20
CA ASP A 98 -9.18 1.15 18.34
C ASP A 98 -9.75 1.88 17.12
N THR A 99 -9.03 2.94 16.74
CA THR A 99 -9.25 3.66 15.50
C THR A 99 -8.22 3.20 14.45
N THR A 100 -8.38 3.63 13.21
CA THR A 100 -7.40 3.34 12.15
C THR A 100 -6.00 3.82 12.54
N SER A 101 -5.89 5.04 13.05
CA SER A 101 -4.59 5.58 13.48
C SER A 101 -4.00 4.86 14.69
N THR A 102 -4.81 4.49 15.69
CA THR A 102 -4.28 3.77 16.88
C THR A 102 -3.79 2.37 16.53
N MET A 103 -4.46 1.65 15.64
CA MET A 103 -3.97 0.36 15.13
C MET A 103 -2.68 0.53 14.34
N ALA A 104 -2.60 1.57 13.50
CA ALA A 104 -1.40 1.88 12.74
C ALA A 104 -0.20 2.19 13.65
N VAL A 105 -0.41 2.97 14.72
CA VAL A 105 0.62 3.26 15.74
C VAL A 105 1.12 1.98 16.39
N LYS A 106 0.22 1.10 16.85
CA LYS A 106 0.60 -0.17 17.49
C LYS A 106 1.39 -1.10 16.56
N ALA A 107 1.05 -1.13 15.27
CA ALA A 107 1.81 -1.88 14.27
C ALA A 107 3.19 -1.23 14.01
N ALA A 108 3.24 0.10 13.95
CA ALA A 108 4.47 0.87 13.76
C ALA A 108 5.46 0.69 14.91
N GLU A 109 5.00 0.73 16.16
CA GLU A 109 5.84 0.50 17.35
C GLU A 109 6.53 -0.87 17.31
N LYS A 110 5.78 -1.93 16.94
CA LYS A 110 6.36 -3.27 16.78
C LYS A 110 7.37 -3.35 15.64
N ALA A 111 7.11 -2.64 14.53
CA ALA A 111 8.05 -2.61 13.41
C ALA A 111 9.35 -1.87 13.78
N LEU A 112 9.27 -0.80 14.58
CA LEU A 112 10.45 -0.11 15.11
C LEU A 112 11.26 -0.99 16.06
N GLU A 113 10.58 -1.73 16.95
CA GLU A 113 11.21 -2.69 17.83
C GLU A 113 11.92 -3.81 17.05
N ASP A 114 11.24 -4.41 16.04
CA ASP A 114 11.81 -5.47 15.20
C ASP A 114 12.98 -4.97 14.35
N ALA A 115 12.91 -3.72 13.84
CA ALA A 115 13.99 -3.09 13.10
C ALA A 115 15.17 -2.66 13.96
N GLY A 116 14.99 -2.49 15.28
CA GLY A 116 16.01 -2.00 16.20
C GLY A 116 16.42 -0.54 15.96
N ILE A 117 15.51 0.30 15.45
CA ILE A 117 15.77 1.72 15.19
C ILE A 117 14.82 2.63 15.98
N SER A 118 15.22 3.90 16.14
CA SER A 118 14.34 4.92 16.71
C SER A 118 13.43 5.54 15.65
N ALA A 119 12.28 6.05 16.07
CA ALA A 119 11.32 6.69 15.17
C ALA A 119 11.89 7.97 14.51
N GLU A 120 12.83 8.66 15.16
CA GLU A 120 13.48 9.87 14.64
C GLU A 120 14.39 9.59 13.45
N GLU A 121 14.77 8.32 13.22
CA GLU A 121 15.56 7.91 12.05
C GLU A 121 14.73 7.76 10.78
N LEU A 122 13.40 7.81 10.88
CA LEU A 122 12.51 7.71 9.71
C LEU A 122 12.49 9.02 8.92
N ASP A 123 12.69 8.91 7.61
CA ASP A 123 12.57 10.03 6.67
C ASP A 123 11.13 10.18 6.15
N HIS A 124 10.41 9.07 5.98
CA HIS A 124 9.04 9.07 5.45
C HIS A 124 8.15 8.03 6.12
N ILE A 125 6.86 8.38 6.23
CA ILE A 125 5.79 7.47 6.64
C ILE A 125 4.70 7.50 5.56
N PHE A 126 4.45 6.34 4.91
CA PHE A 126 3.39 6.12 3.95
C PHE A 126 2.33 5.22 4.58
N VAL A 127 1.09 5.71 4.69
CA VAL A 127 -0.02 4.91 5.21
C VAL A 127 -1.01 4.65 4.08
N ALA A 128 -1.20 3.37 3.77
CA ALA A 128 -2.20 2.90 2.83
C ALA A 128 -3.50 2.62 3.58
N THR A 129 -4.51 3.44 3.35
CA THR A 129 -5.83 3.30 3.98
C THR A 129 -6.91 4.00 3.17
N LEU A 130 -8.13 3.47 3.21
CA LEU A 130 -9.35 4.13 2.72
C LEU A 130 -10.33 4.44 3.86
N SER A 131 -10.05 3.96 5.07
CA SER A 131 -10.87 4.11 6.27
C SER A 131 -10.20 4.97 7.35
N GLY A 132 -9.43 5.98 6.93
CA GLY A 132 -8.78 6.92 7.85
C GLY A 132 -9.77 7.58 8.81
N ASP A 133 -9.30 7.93 10.03
CA ASP A 133 -10.15 8.52 11.07
C ASP A 133 -10.66 9.92 10.68
N TYR A 134 -9.85 10.66 9.91
CA TYR A 134 -10.16 12.02 9.43
C TYR A 134 -9.68 12.22 8.00
N ALA A 135 -10.32 13.15 7.29
CA ALA A 135 -9.81 13.63 6.00
C ALA A 135 -8.51 14.44 6.18
N THR A 136 -8.37 15.13 7.32
CA THR A 136 -7.17 15.89 7.73
C THR A 136 -7.20 16.09 9.24
N PRO A 137 -6.07 15.93 9.97
CA PRO A 137 -4.76 15.48 9.44
C PRO A 137 -4.81 14.05 8.90
N SER A 138 -3.89 13.70 7.98
CA SER A 138 -3.78 12.35 7.43
C SER A 138 -3.46 11.32 8.51
N THR A 139 -3.78 10.04 8.26
CA THR A 139 -3.46 8.94 9.17
C THR A 139 -1.94 8.85 9.39
N ALA A 140 -1.14 9.08 8.36
CA ALA A 140 0.32 9.11 8.46
C ALA A 140 0.82 10.20 9.43
N CYS A 141 0.20 11.40 9.44
CA CYS A 141 0.53 12.44 10.41
C CYS A 141 0.14 12.06 11.85
N GLN A 142 -0.95 11.31 12.01
CA GLN A 142 -1.36 10.82 13.34
C GLN A 142 -0.39 9.75 13.83
N VAL A 143 0.05 8.85 12.96
CA VAL A 143 1.10 7.86 13.26
C VAL A 143 2.40 8.56 13.65
N GLN A 144 2.86 9.52 12.84
CA GLN A 144 4.05 10.33 13.12
C GLN A 144 4.06 10.88 14.54
N LYS A 145 2.93 11.51 14.91
CA LYS A 145 2.75 12.05 16.25
C LYS A 145 2.76 10.94 17.32
N GLY A 146 2.08 9.83 17.04
CA GLY A 146 1.92 8.71 17.99
C GLY A 146 3.25 8.04 18.34
N ILE A 147 4.12 7.82 17.35
CA ILE A 147 5.44 7.18 17.56
C ILE A 147 6.60 8.17 17.77
N GLY A 148 6.36 9.48 17.69
CA GLY A 148 7.39 10.51 17.86
C GLY A 148 8.36 10.65 16.68
N ALA A 149 7.97 10.29 15.44
CA ALA A 149 8.82 10.37 14.25
C ALA A 149 8.94 11.82 13.73
N VAL A 150 9.50 12.71 14.51
CA VAL A 150 9.49 14.17 14.28
C VAL A 150 10.15 14.61 12.98
N ASN A 151 11.02 13.79 12.41
CA ASN A 151 11.75 14.10 11.17
C ASN A 151 11.04 13.60 9.91
N ALA A 152 10.05 12.71 10.04
CA ALA A 152 9.44 12.04 8.91
C ALA A 152 8.47 12.94 8.13
N VAL A 153 8.51 12.87 6.81
CA VAL A 153 7.47 13.39 5.91
C VAL A 153 6.35 12.36 5.80
N CYS A 154 5.09 12.79 5.85
CA CYS A 154 3.94 11.91 6.00
C CYS A 154 2.96 12.04 4.84
N MET A 155 2.46 10.89 4.33
CA MET A 155 1.48 10.86 3.25
C MET A 155 0.59 9.63 3.37
N ASP A 156 -0.74 9.82 3.20
CA ASP A 156 -1.68 8.70 3.00
C ASP A 156 -1.79 8.36 1.51
N ILE A 157 -1.95 7.07 1.23
CA ILE A 157 -2.16 6.50 -0.11
C ILE A 157 -3.48 5.76 -0.11
N ASN A 158 -4.41 6.17 -0.98
CA ASN A 158 -5.67 5.47 -1.15
C ASN A 158 -5.66 4.68 -2.46
N ALA A 159 -5.41 3.39 -2.36
CA ALA A 159 -5.44 2.44 -3.47
C ALA A 159 -6.06 1.09 -3.05
N ALA A 160 -6.95 1.12 -2.07
CA ALA A 160 -7.65 -0.05 -1.53
C ALA A 160 -6.70 -1.24 -1.27
N CYS A 161 -7.09 -2.46 -1.70
CA CYS A 161 -6.31 -3.69 -1.45
C CYS A 161 -4.88 -3.67 -2.00
N SER A 162 -4.58 -2.80 -2.98
CA SER A 162 -3.23 -2.62 -3.54
C SER A 162 -2.41 -1.57 -2.81
N GLY A 163 -2.99 -0.88 -1.82
CA GLY A 163 -2.39 0.28 -1.17
C GLY A 163 -1.01 0.04 -0.59
N PHE A 164 -0.81 -1.09 0.11
CA PHE A 164 0.50 -1.44 0.68
C PHE A 164 1.57 -1.62 -0.41
N VAL A 165 1.23 -2.28 -1.53
CA VAL A 165 2.16 -2.47 -2.66
C VAL A 165 2.52 -1.13 -3.30
N PHE A 166 1.55 -0.22 -3.47
CA PHE A 166 1.83 1.13 -3.97
C PHE A 166 2.67 1.95 -2.98
N GLY A 167 2.44 1.80 -1.66
CA GLY A 167 3.29 2.39 -0.63
C GLY A 167 4.73 1.91 -0.72
N LEU A 168 4.93 0.60 -0.89
CA LEU A 168 6.26 0.01 -1.07
C LEU A 168 6.94 0.51 -2.35
N ASN A 169 6.22 0.54 -3.48
CA ASN A 169 6.73 1.09 -4.73
C ASN A 169 7.11 2.57 -4.61
N THR A 170 6.32 3.35 -3.86
CA THR A 170 6.63 4.75 -3.56
C THR A 170 7.93 4.86 -2.77
N ALA A 171 8.11 4.05 -1.73
CA ALA A 171 9.33 4.03 -0.94
C ALA A 171 10.57 3.67 -1.81
N VAL A 172 10.45 2.67 -2.70
CA VAL A 172 11.51 2.33 -3.67
C VAL A 172 11.83 3.50 -4.59
N ALA A 173 10.80 4.20 -5.10
CA ALA A 173 10.99 5.37 -5.96
C ALA A 173 11.68 6.52 -5.21
N TYR A 174 11.32 6.78 -3.96
CA TYR A 174 11.95 7.79 -3.11
C TYR A 174 13.39 7.45 -2.79
N ALA A 175 13.70 6.18 -2.48
CA ALA A 175 15.07 5.70 -2.29
C ALA A 175 15.91 5.95 -3.55
N ARG A 176 15.41 5.57 -4.72
CA ARG A 176 16.09 5.77 -6.02
C ARG A 176 16.29 7.24 -6.37
N ALA A 177 15.38 8.10 -5.96
CA ALA A 177 15.47 9.55 -6.15
C ALA A 177 16.38 10.24 -5.12
N GLY A 178 16.92 9.50 -4.14
CA GLY A 178 17.71 10.07 -3.04
C GLY A 178 16.89 10.94 -2.09
N MET A 179 15.56 10.74 -2.05
CA MET A 179 14.63 11.54 -1.23
C MET A 179 14.47 11.02 0.19
N GLY A 180 14.99 9.84 0.51
CA GLY A 180 14.95 9.25 1.85
C GLY A 180 15.71 7.93 1.90
N LYS A 181 16.18 7.56 3.09
CA LYS A 181 16.90 6.31 3.36
C LYS A 181 16.05 5.31 4.10
N LYS A 182 15.38 5.74 5.18
CA LYS A 182 14.56 4.87 6.03
C LYS A 182 13.10 5.30 5.94
N MET A 183 12.27 4.40 5.48
CA MET A 183 10.86 4.68 5.21
C MET A 183 9.98 3.61 5.82
N MET A 184 8.86 4.06 6.40
CA MET A 184 7.84 3.20 6.99
C MET A 184 6.64 3.13 6.07
N ILE A 185 6.15 1.92 5.80
CA ILE A 185 4.95 1.66 5.02
C ILE A 185 3.96 0.91 5.91
N ILE A 186 2.75 1.42 6.02
CA ILE A 186 1.68 0.84 6.83
C ILE A 186 0.46 0.61 5.94
N GLY A 187 -0.10 -0.60 5.97
CA GLY A 187 -1.45 -0.88 5.50
C GLY A 187 -2.37 -1.04 6.70
N VAL A 188 -3.43 -0.26 6.78
CA VAL A 188 -4.35 -0.30 7.92
C VAL A 188 -5.77 0.00 7.50
N GLU A 189 -6.73 -0.78 8.05
CA GLU A 189 -8.14 -0.54 7.80
C GLU A 189 -8.99 -0.82 9.02
N THR A 190 -10.07 -0.03 9.20
CA THR A 190 -11.22 -0.30 10.05
C THR A 190 -12.47 -0.43 9.19
N LEU A 191 -12.48 -1.45 8.32
CA LEU A 191 -13.57 -1.64 7.36
C LEU A 191 -14.90 -1.93 8.06
N SER A 192 -14.86 -2.53 9.24
CA SER A 192 -16.07 -2.79 10.05
C SER A 192 -16.92 -1.57 10.30
N LYS A 193 -16.34 -0.36 10.29
CA LYS A 193 -17.03 0.91 10.54
C LYS A 193 -17.78 1.46 9.33
N ILE A 194 -17.43 1.01 8.12
CA ILE A 194 -17.99 1.53 6.86
C ILE A 194 -18.80 0.49 6.11
N LEU A 195 -18.85 -0.76 6.58
CA LEU A 195 -19.63 -1.84 5.98
C LEU A 195 -21.13 -1.68 6.26
N ASP A 196 -21.95 -2.02 5.28
CA ASP A 196 -23.36 -2.29 5.49
C ASP A 196 -23.54 -3.73 6.02
N TRP A 197 -23.78 -3.86 7.32
CA TRP A 197 -23.96 -5.15 7.99
C TRP A 197 -25.23 -5.88 7.56
N SER A 198 -26.14 -5.27 6.80
CA SER A 198 -27.29 -5.94 6.18
C SER A 198 -26.94 -6.60 4.84
N ASP A 199 -25.83 -6.20 4.19
CA ASP A 199 -25.36 -6.80 2.96
C ASP A 199 -24.37 -7.95 3.23
N ARG A 200 -24.90 -9.16 3.30
CA ARG A 200 -24.08 -10.38 3.51
C ARG A 200 -23.08 -10.68 2.38
N SER A 201 -23.21 -10.04 1.22
CA SER A 201 -22.29 -10.26 0.10
C SER A 201 -20.93 -9.62 0.33
N THR A 202 -20.87 -8.59 1.15
CA THR A 202 -19.67 -7.82 1.45
C THR A 202 -19.22 -7.94 2.90
N CYS A 203 -20.14 -7.85 3.88
CA CYS A 203 -19.75 -7.79 5.30
C CYS A 203 -19.07 -9.07 5.83
N VAL A 204 -19.23 -10.22 5.16
CA VAL A 204 -18.56 -11.47 5.53
C VAL A 204 -17.08 -11.51 5.13
N LEU A 205 -16.64 -10.59 4.23
CA LEU A 205 -15.30 -10.60 3.63
C LEU A 205 -14.27 -9.81 4.42
N PHE A 206 -14.71 -8.79 5.16
CA PHE A 206 -13.82 -7.76 5.68
C PHE A 206 -13.70 -7.81 7.20
N GLY A 207 -12.58 -7.29 7.69
CA GLY A 207 -12.28 -7.08 9.10
C GLY A 207 -11.32 -5.90 9.25
N ASP A 208 -10.78 -5.77 10.46
CA ASP A 208 -9.92 -4.67 10.86
C ASP A 208 -8.53 -5.16 11.21
N GLY A 209 -7.50 -4.36 10.92
CA GLY A 209 -6.14 -4.68 11.26
C GLY A 209 -5.13 -3.72 10.65
N ALA A 210 -3.89 -3.84 11.08
CA ALA A 210 -2.75 -3.07 10.59
C ALA A 210 -1.51 -3.96 10.38
N GLY A 211 -0.79 -3.69 9.30
CA GLY A 211 0.53 -4.26 9.02
C GLY A 211 1.52 -3.16 8.66
N CYS A 212 2.75 -3.28 9.13
CA CYS A 212 3.80 -2.29 8.93
C CYS A 212 5.10 -2.96 8.48
N ALA A 213 5.82 -2.31 7.57
CA ALA A 213 7.20 -2.64 7.24
C ALA A 213 8.05 -1.37 7.26
N ILE A 214 9.28 -1.49 7.76
CA ILE A 214 10.30 -0.46 7.65
C ILE A 214 11.32 -0.93 6.64
N VAL A 215 11.61 -0.07 5.66
CA VAL A 215 12.59 -0.33 4.61
C VAL A 215 13.73 0.68 4.67
N GLU A 216 14.92 0.23 4.28
CA GLU A 216 16.10 1.09 4.11
C GLU A 216 16.60 1.00 2.68
N ALA A 217 16.99 2.14 2.11
CA ALA A 217 17.64 2.21 0.81
C ALA A 217 18.92 1.34 0.79
N ASP A 218 19.06 0.51 -0.21
CA ASP A 218 20.18 -0.43 -0.38
C ASP A 218 20.81 -0.23 -1.76
N GLU A 219 22.05 0.24 -1.79
CA GLU A 219 22.78 0.50 -3.03
C GLU A 219 23.36 -0.78 -3.66
N GLU A 220 23.41 -1.89 -2.89
CA GLU A 220 24.07 -3.12 -3.32
C GLU A 220 23.09 -4.16 -3.92
N ARG A 221 21.76 -3.96 -3.79
CA ARG A 221 20.75 -4.92 -4.25
C ARG A 221 19.95 -4.40 -5.43
N GLU A 222 20.03 -5.11 -6.54
CA GLU A 222 18.98 -5.07 -7.57
C GLU A 222 17.82 -5.96 -7.12
N ILE A 223 16.71 -5.37 -6.63
CA ILE A 223 15.46 -6.11 -6.51
C ILE A 223 14.64 -5.81 -7.76
N PHE A 224 14.52 -6.80 -8.64
CA PHE A 224 13.44 -6.84 -9.61
C PHE A 224 12.17 -7.24 -8.86
N ILE A 225 11.27 -6.27 -8.63
CA ILE A 225 9.87 -6.61 -8.37
C ILE A 225 9.31 -6.94 -9.74
N ASP A 226 9.47 -8.18 -10.17
CA ASP A 226 8.71 -8.71 -11.29
C ASP A 226 7.25 -8.78 -10.84
N ALA A 227 6.45 -7.85 -11.29
CA ALA A 227 5.01 -7.98 -11.24
C ALA A 227 4.64 -9.03 -12.30
N GLY A 228 4.82 -10.30 -11.93
CA GLY A 228 4.74 -11.45 -12.81
C GLY A 228 3.63 -11.33 -13.84
N SER A 229 4.04 -11.25 -15.08
CA SER A 229 3.22 -11.59 -16.23
C SER A 229 3.27 -13.11 -16.38
N ASP A 230 2.72 -13.83 -15.41
CA ASP A 230 2.42 -15.23 -15.67
C ASP A 230 1.22 -15.24 -16.63
N GLU A 231 1.47 -15.65 -17.85
CA GLU A 231 0.46 -15.99 -18.84
C GLU A 231 -0.45 -17.05 -18.22
N ILE A 232 -1.75 -16.74 -18.14
CA ILE A 232 -2.81 -17.72 -17.95
C ILE A 232 -3.36 -18.08 -19.31
#